data_28af4a5ec48a450b2a95c7ad715cc2af
#
_entry.id   28af4a5ec48a450b2a95c7ad715cc2af
#
_cell.length_a   1.000
_cell.length_b   1.000
_cell.length_c   1.000
_cell.angle_alpha   90.00
_cell.angle_beta   90.00
_cell.angle_gamma   90.00
#
_symmetry.space_group_name_H-M   'P 1'
#
loop_
_entity.id
_entity.type
_entity.pdbx_description
1 polymer ?
#
loop_
_entity_poly.entity_id
_entity_poly.type
_entity_poly.pdbx_seq_one_letter_code
_entity_poly.pdbx_strand_id
1 'polypeptide(L)'
;MIAVLTAIALELSAKGNPPPAAIALVIATLVLAWLFTNTIFALHYAQIYYLYPDGASENRGIDFPNTSDPDYFDFIYFAYCLGMTFQTSDTNITATRVRKVATMHCMLAFVFSIGIIAFTINVIGGGGGAATVAAAVR
;
A
#
# COMPACT_ATOMS: atom_id res chain seq x y z
N MET A 1 8.13 -3.46 -5.49
CA MET A 1 6.73 -3.91 -5.60
C MET A 1 6.49 -4.86 -6.77
N ILE A 2 6.86 -4.52 -8.01
CA ILE A 2 6.71 -5.41 -9.19
C ILE A 2 7.40 -6.77 -8.97
N ALA A 3 8.65 -6.79 -8.47
CA ALA A 3 9.39 -8.02 -8.19
C ALA A 3 8.69 -8.93 -7.14
N VAL A 4 8.01 -8.34 -6.15
CA VAL A 4 7.25 -9.10 -5.15
C VAL A 4 6.00 -9.70 -5.78
N LEU A 5 5.28 -8.94 -6.60
CA LEU A 5 4.09 -9.44 -7.31
C LEU A 5 4.45 -10.53 -8.33
N THR A 6 5.59 -10.42 -9.02
CA THR A 6 6.07 -11.47 -9.94
C THR A 6 6.51 -12.73 -9.20
N ALA A 7 7.18 -12.61 -8.05
CA ALA A 7 7.55 -13.76 -7.23
C ALA A 7 6.29 -14.51 -6.73
N ILE A 8 5.27 -13.78 -6.28
CA ILE A 8 3.98 -14.36 -5.88
C ILE A 8 3.31 -15.06 -7.06
N ALA A 9 3.28 -14.44 -8.24
CA ALA A 9 2.70 -15.04 -9.44
C ALA A 9 3.41 -16.34 -9.85
N LEU A 10 4.72 -16.42 -9.71
CA LEU A 10 5.52 -17.63 -9.97
C LEU A 10 5.23 -18.73 -8.95
N GLU A 11 5.14 -18.40 -7.66
CA GLU A 11 4.76 -19.34 -6.60
C GLU A 11 3.33 -19.90 -6.80
N LEU A 12 2.39 -19.04 -7.18
CA LEU A 12 1.01 -19.42 -7.47
C LEU A 12 0.89 -20.32 -8.71
N SER A 13 1.83 -20.24 -9.64
CA SER A 13 1.88 -21.07 -10.85
C SER A 13 2.48 -22.45 -10.57
N ALA A 14 3.12 -22.67 -9.43
CA ALA A 14 3.65 -23.97 -9.03
C ALA A 14 2.49 -24.93 -8.68
N LYS A 15 2.42 -26.08 -9.36
CA LYS A 15 1.39 -27.10 -9.14
C LYS A 15 1.62 -27.79 -7.80
N GLY A 16 0.80 -27.47 -6.80
CA GLY A 16 0.80 -28.12 -5.49
C GLY A 16 0.30 -27.18 -4.39
N ASN A 17 -0.15 -27.72 -3.25
CA ASN A 17 -0.45 -26.92 -2.07
C ASN A 17 0.85 -26.43 -1.43
N PRO A 18 1.10 -25.10 -1.36
CA PRO A 18 2.30 -24.59 -0.75
C PRO A 18 2.32 -24.94 0.76
N PRO A 19 3.49 -25.26 1.33
CA PRO A 19 3.60 -25.53 2.75
C PRO A 19 3.24 -24.26 3.56
N PRO A 20 2.69 -24.39 4.78
CA PRO A 20 2.30 -23.24 5.61
C PRO A 20 3.41 -22.23 5.84
N ALA A 21 4.66 -22.68 5.89
CA ALA A 21 5.83 -21.82 6.02
C ALA A 21 6.04 -20.92 4.80
N ALA A 22 5.79 -21.42 3.59
CA ALA A 22 5.89 -20.61 2.37
C ALA A 22 4.79 -19.54 2.34
N ILE A 23 3.56 -19.88 2.73
CA ILE A 23 2.45 -18.92 2.85
C ILE A 23 2.80 -17.81 3.86
N ALA A 24 3.32 -18.17 5.04
CA ALA A 24 3.73 -17.23 6.06
C ALA A 24 4.84 -16.30 5.57
N LEU A 25 5.82 -16.82 4.82
CA LEU A 25 6.89 -16.02 4.23
C LEU A 25 6.35 -15.02 3.20
N VAL A 26 5.43 -15.44 2.33
CA VAL A 26 4.80 -14.54 1.35
C VAL A 26 4.03 -13.43 2.05
N ILE A 27 3.24 -13.74 3.07
CA ILE A 27 2.50 -12.73 3.84
C ILE A 27 3.47 -11.75 4.50
N ALA A 28 4.52 -12.22 5.15
CA ALA A 28 5.53 -11.37 5.77
C ALA A 28 6.20 -10.44 4.74
N THR A 29 6.55 -10.97 3.58
CA THR A 29 7.14 -10.20 2.47
C THR A 29 6.18 -9.12 1.95
N LEU A 30 4.89 -9.44 1.81
CA LEU A 30 3.85 -8.47 1.41
C LEU A 30 3.72 -7.34 2.43
N VAL A 31 3.63 -7.68 3.72
CA VAL A 31 3.54 -6.68 4.79
C VAL A 31 4.76 -5.76 4.80
N LEU A 32 5.96 -6.33 4.72
CA LEU A 32 7.20 -5.55 4.68
C LEU A 32 7.28 -4.66 3.45
N ALA A 33 6.90 -5.17 2.27
CA ALA A 33 6.87 -4.38 1.04
C ALA A 33 5.87 -3.22 1.12
N TRP A 34 4.71 -3.44 1.74
CA TRP A 34 3.71 -2.41 1.98
C TRP A 34 4.22 -1.32 2.94
N LEU A 35 4.77 -1.72 4.09
CA LEU A 35 5.37 -0.81 5.07
C LEU A 35 6.48 0.03 4.43
N PHE A 36 7.41 -0.63 3.72
CA PHE A 36 8.52 0.04 3.06
C PHE A 36 8.04 1.07 2.03
N THR A 37 7.06 0.69 1.18
CA THR A 37 6.52 1.59 0.16
C THR A 37 5.90 2.83 0.77
N ASN A 38 5.05 2.68 1.79
CA ASN A 38 4.41 3.81 2.46
C ASN A 38 5.44 4.70 3.17
N THR A 39 6.48 4.11 3.78
CA THR A 39 7.56 4.88 4.41
C THR A 39 8.36 5.70 3.38
N ILE A 40 8.66 5.14 2.20
CA ILE A 40 9.32 5.89 1.12
C ILE A 40 8.45 7.06 0.66
N PHE A 41 7.14 6.88 0.52
CA PHE A 41 6.23 7.98 0.19
C PHE A 41 6.18 9.03 1.30
N ALA A 42 6.20 8.64 2.58
CA ALA A 42 6.26 9.58 3.70
C ALA A 42 7.51 10.48 3.62
N LEU A 43 8.68 9.89 3.40
CA LEU A 43 9.93 10.63 3.21
C LEU A 43 9.87 11.55 1.97
N HIS A 44 9.26 11.08 0.89
CA HIS A 44 9.10 11.89 -0.32
C HIS A 44 8.15 13.08 -0.10
N TYR A 45 7.06 12.92 0.66
CA TYR A 45 6.18 14.02 1.05
C TYR A 45 6.90 15.03 1.93
N ALA A 46 7.67 14.59 2.92
CA ALA A 46 8.50 15.45 3.74
C ALA A 46 9.50 16.24 2.88
N GLN A 47 10.15 15.57 1.92
CA GLN A 47 11.07 16.20 0.98
C GLN A 47 10.37 17.30 0.15
N ILE A 48 9.19 17.02 -0.42
CA ILE A 48 8.43 18.01 -1.19
C ILE A 48 8.05 19.19 -0.30
N TYR A 49 7.63 18.94 0.93
CA TYR A 49 7.22 19.95 1.87
C TYR A 49 8.36 20.91 2.25
N TYR A 50 9.54 20.38 2.57
CA TYR A 50 10.66 21.18 3.06
C TYR A 50 11.57 21.74 1.97
N LEU A 51 11.75 21.05 0.84
CA LEU A 51 12.68 21.48 -0.21
C LEU A 51 12.04 22.39 -1.27
N TYR A 52 10.72 22.37 -1.42
CA TYR A 52 10.02 23.18 -2.43
C TYR A 52 8.95 24.03 -1.79
N PRO A 53 9.33 25.05 -0.98
CA PRO A 53 8.36 26.01 -0.48
C PRO A 53 7.84 26.81 -1.69
N ASP A 54 6.57 26.62 -2.06
CA ASP A 54 5.91 27.52 -2.99
C ASP A 54 5.81 28.88 -2.29
N GLY A 55 6.51 29.87 -2.80
CA GLY A 55 6.69 31.19 -2.19
C GLY A 55 5.41 32.04 -1.96
N ALA A 56 4.22 31.45 -2.11
CA ALA A 56 2.92 32.07 -1.89
C ALA A 56 1.96 31.26 -1.02
N SER A 57 2.31 30.06 -0.57
CA SER A 57 1.41 29.21 0.22
C SER A 57 2.01 28.97 1.61
N GLU A 58 1.32 29.41 2.65
CA GLU A 58 1.70 29.17 4.05
C GLU A 58 1.87 27.68 4.36
N ASN A 59 1.20 26.79 3.62
CA ASN A 59 1.10 25.35 3.89
C ASN A 59 1.96 24.46 2.98
N ARG A 60 2.94 25.02 2.28
CA ARG A 60 3.94 24.25 1.48
C ARG A 60 3.38 23.05 0.68
N GLY A 61 2.08 23.10 0.37
CA GLY A 61 1.36 22.10 -0.44
C GLY A 61 0.64 21.00 0.31
N ILE A 62 0.86 20.84 1.61
CA ILE A 62 0.12 19.98 2.53
C ILE A 62 -0.21 20.82 3.76
N ASP A 63 -1.49 20.84 4.14
CA ASP A 63 -1.98 21.54 5.30
C ASP A 63 -2.29 20.53 6.42
N PHE A 64 -1.46 20.56 7.47
CA PHE A 64 -1.65 19.76 8.67
C PHE A 64 -2.36 20.60 9.73
N PRO A 65 -3.59 20.26 10.14
CA PRO A 65 -4.34 21.05 11.10
C PRO A 65 -3.60 21.23 12.43
N ASN A 66 -3.59 22.46 12.93
CA ASN A 66 -2.94 22.82 14.21
C ASN A 66 -1.43 22.55 14.30
N THR A 67 -0.76 22.35 13.17
CA THR A 67 0.67 22.03 13.12
C THR A 67 1.36 23.01 12.16
N SER A 68 2.16 23.93 12.69
CA SER A 68 2.93 24.89 11.89
C SER A 68 4.27 24.32 11.39
N ASP A 69 4.82 23.34 12.09
CA ASP A 69 6.08 22.68 11.77
C ASP A 69 5.90 21.16 11.92
N PRO A 70 5.36 20.48 10.89
CA PRO A 70 5.07 19.06 10.94
C PRO A 70 6.34 18.23 11.06
N ASP A 71 6.30 17.19 11.87
CA ASP A 71 7.40 16.24 12.03
C ASP A 71 7.30 15.04 11.06
N TYR A 72 8.25 14.11 11.13
CA TYR A 72 8.21 12.93 10.27
C TYR A 72 7.00 12.02 10.52
N PHE A 73 6.41 12.04 11.72
CA PHE A 73 5.20 11.25 12.02
C PHE A 73 3.97 11.80 11.33
N ASP A 74 3.86 13.12 11.13
CA ASP A 74 2.78 13.74 10.35
C ASP A 74 2.80 13.24 8.89
N PHE A 75 4.00 13.15 8.29
CA PHE A 75 4.15 12.61 6.93
C PHE A 75 3.94 11.11 6.86
N ILE A 76 4.34 10.35 7.89
CA ILE A 76 4.04 8.92 8.01
C ILE A 76 2.53 8.73 8.09
N TYR A 77 1.85 9.44 8.98
CA TYR A 77 0.39 9.42 9.10
C TYR A 77 -0.27 9.71 7.76
N PHE A 78 0.10 10.80 7.09
CA PHE A 78 -0.44 11.19 5.79
C PHE A 78 -0.25 10.08 4.72
N ALA A 79 0.96 9.53 4.60
CA ALA A 79 1.27 8.50 3.62
C ALA A 79 0.52 7.19 3.91
N TYR A 80 0.45 6.78 5.19
CA TYR A 80 -0.24 5.56 5.57
C TYR A 80 -1.75 5.69 5.42
N CYS A 81 -2.35 6.85 5.69
CA CYS A 81 -3.75 7.10 5.39
C CYS A 81 -4.05 6.91 3.90
N LEU A 82 -3.24 7.50 3.01
CA LEU A 82 -3.39 7.31 1.56
C LEU A 82 -3.19 5.85 1.14
N GLY A 83 -2.23 5.14 1.75
CA GLY A 83 -1.93 3.75 1.46
C GLY A 83 -2.98 2.75 1.94
N MET A 84 -3.77 3.10 2.97
CA MET A 84 -4.82 2.24 3.54
C MET A 84 -6.21 2.58 3.00
N THR A 85 -6.53 3.86 2.85
CA THR A 85 -7.90 4.33 2.61
C THR A 85 -8.06 5.13 1.32
N PHE A 86 -6.97 5.46 0.63
CA PHE A 86 -6.92 6.32 -0.57
C PHE A 86 -7.40 7.76 -0.29
N GLN A 87 -7.52 8.16 0.96
CA GLN A 87 -8.03 9.46 1.37
C GLN A 87 -7.39 9.91 2.69
N THR A 88 -7.25 11.23 2.85
CA THR A 88 -6.95 11.88 4.14
C THR A 88 -8.23 12.48 4.71
N SER A 89 -8.45 12.38 6.02
CA SER A 89 -9.65 12.89 6.67
C SER A 89 -9.50 14.32 7.17
N ASP A 90 -8.31 14.68 7.62
CA ASP A 90 -8.00 15.91 8.34
C ASP A 90 -6.93 16.78 7.64
N THR A 91 -6.13 16.18 6.77
CA THR A 91 -5.03 16.86 6.08
C THR A 91 -5.45 17.28 4.68
N ASN A 92 -5.23 18.55 4.31
CA ASN A 92 -5.60 19.07 3.00
C ASN A 92 -4.41 19.12 2.05
N ILE A 93 -4.61 18.71 0.80
CA ILE A 93 -3.62 18.84 -0.27
C ILE A 93 -3.90 20.13 -1.05
N THR A 94 -3.07 21.13 -0.87
CA THR A 94 -3.24 22.48 -1.45
C THR A 94 -2.48 22.67 -2.76
N ALA A 95 -1.37 21.93 -2.99
CA ALA A 95 -0.56 22.05 -4.20
C ALA A 95 -0.80 20.95 -5.22
N THR A 96 -0.83 21.31 -6.51
CA THR A 96 -0.99 20.37 -7.63
C THR A 96 0.13 19.34 -7.71
N ARG A 97 1.37 19.71 -7.35
CA ARG A 97 2.52 18.77 -7.32
C ARG A 97 2.28 17.64 -6.33
N VAL A 98 1.76 17.95 -5.13
CA VAL A 98 1.44 16.94 -4.11
C VAL A 98 0.29 16.05 -4.58
N ARG A 99 -0.75 16.62 -5.23
CA ARG A 99 -1.86 15.84 -5.81
C ARG A 99 -1.37 14.80 -6.83
N LYS A 100 -0.39 15.15 -7.68
CA LYS A 100 0.18 14.21 -8.65
C LYS A 100 0.86 13.04 -7.94
N VAL A 101 1.66 13.31 -6.91
CA VAL A 101 2.32 12.26 -6.12
C VAL A 101 1.29 11.42 -5.37
N ALA A 102 0.28 12.04 -4.74
CA ALA A 102 -0.78 11.34 -4.04
C ALA A 102 -1.58 10.42 -4.98
N THR A 103 -1.88 10.87 -6.20
CA THR A 103 -2.53 10.02 -7.21
C THR A 103 -1.69 8.80 -7.54
N MET A 104 -0.38 8.97 -7.80
CA MET A 104 0.53 7.85 -8.04
C MET A 104 0.59 6.89 -6.86
N HIS A 105 0.67 7.41 -5.65
CA HIS A 105 0.68 6.63 -4.42
C HIS A 105 -0.60 5.81 -4.26
N CYS A 106 -1.78 6.43 -4.39
CA CYS A 106 -3.06 5.74 -4.32
C CYS A 106 -3.22 4.66 -5.40
N MET A 107 -2.77 4.92 -6.63
CA MET A 107 -2.79 3.92 -7.70
C MET A 107 -1.90 2.71 -7.38
N LEU A 108 -0.70 2.94 -6.83
CA LEU A 108 0.19 1.87 -6.41
C LEU A 108 -0.41 1.06 -5.25
N ALA A 109 -1.01 1.74 -4.26
CA ALA A 109 -1.70 1.09 -3.14
C ALA A 109 -2.90 0.27 -3.62
N PHE A 110 -3.67 0.78 -4.58
CA PHE A 110 -4.80 0.07 -5.19
C PHE A 110 -4.36 -1.20 -5.90
N VAL A 111 -3.35 -1.13 -6.77
CA VAL A 111 -2.80 -2.31 -7.46
C VAL A 111 -2.27 -3.34 -6.48
N PHE A 112 -1.62 -2.88 -5.40
CA PHE A 112 -1.14 -3.76 -4.34
C PHE A 112 -2.30 -4.47 -3.62
N SER A 113 -3.38 -3.75 -3.31
CA SER A 113 -4.57 -4.32 -2.67
C SER A 113 -5.25 -5.37 -3.54
N ILE A 114 -5.37 -5.13 -4.86
CA ILE A 114 -5.87 -6.12 -5.81
C ILE A 114 -4.99 -7.37 -5.82
N GLY A 115 -3.66 -7.20 -5.79
CA GLY A 115 -2.70 -8.31 -5.74
C GLY A 115 -2.88 -9.18 -4.49
N ILE A 116 -3.10 -8.56 -3.33
CA ILE A 116 -3.38 -9.27 -2.07
C ILE A 116 -4.70 -10.05 -2.17
N ILE A 117 -5.75 -9.43 -2.68
CA ILE A 117 -7.06 -10.10 -2.84
C ILE A 117 -6.94 -11.30 -3.77
N ALA A 118 -6.28 -11.14 -4.92
CA ALA A 118 -6.07 -12.24 -5.87
C ALA A 118 -5.26 -13.38 -5.25
N PHE A 119 -4.21 -13.07 -4.49
CA PHE A 119 -3.43 -14.05 -3.75
C PHE A 119 -4.29 -14.80 -2.72
N THR A 120 -5.08 -14.07 -1.94
CA THR A 120 -5.93 -14.65 -0.89
C THR A 120 -6.96 -15.61 -1.49
N ILE A 121 -7.63 -15.21 -2.58
CA ILE A 121 -8.60 -16.08 -3.29
C ILE A 121 -7.91 -17.35 -3.80
N ASN A 122 -6.72 -17.24 -4.35
CA ASN A 122 -5.97 -18.38 -4.87
C ASN A 122 -5.58 -19.37 -3.76
N VAL A 123 -5.05 -18.87 -2.63
CA VAL A 123 -4.67 -19.70 -1.48
C VAL A 123 -5.88 -20.39 -0.86
N ILE A 124 -7.00 -19.67 -0.69
CA ILE A 124 -8.23 -20.28 -0.13
C ILE A 124 -8.86 -21.24 -1.13
N GLY A 125 -8.92 -20.90 -2.41
CA GLY A 125 -9.52 -21.72 -3.46
C GLY A 125 -8.69 -22.96 -3.82
N GLY A 126 -7.37 -22.87 -3.76
CA GLY A 126 -6.45 -23.99 -4.05
C GLY A 126 -6.32 -25.00 -2.89
N GLY A 127 -6.57 -24.56 -1.66
CA GLY A 127 -6.30 -25.33 -0.45
C GLY A 127 -7.42 -26.29 0.02
N GLY A 128 -8.52 -26.48 -0.71
CA GLY A 128 -9.57 -27.42 -0.27
C GLY A 128 -11.01 -27.03 -0.59
N GLY A 129 -11.28 -25.84 -1.09
CA GLY A 129 -12.65 -25.40 -1.39
C GLY A 129 -13.36 -26.29 -2.41
N ALA A 130 -12.64 -26.80 -3.40
CA ALA A 130 -13.19 -27.72 -4.40
C ALA A 130 -13.56 -29.12 -3.81
N ALA A 131 -12.81 -29.62 -2.84
CA ALA A 131 -13.08 -30.90 -2.19
C ALA A 131 -14.29 -30.79 -1.26
N THR A 132 -14.47 -29.69 -0.55
CA THR A 132 -15.60 -29.48 0.38
C THR A 132 -16.94 -29.29 -0.37
N VAL A 133 -16.92 -28.56 -1.48
CA VAL A 133 -18.13 -28.40 -2.32
C VAL A 133 -18.52 -29.71 -2.99
N ALA A 134 -17.56 -30.51 -3.49
CA ALA A 134 -17.82 -31.79 -4.09
C ALA A 134 -18.35 -32.84 -3.06
N ALA A 135 -17.97 -32.74 -1.79
CA ALA A 135 -18.47 -33.60 -0.71
C ALA A 135 -19.88 -33.20 -0.23
N ALA A 136 -20.26 -31.93 -0.37
CA ALA A 136 -21.58 -31.41 0.04
C ALA A 136 -22.69 -31.63 -1.01
N VAL A 137 -22.33 -32.03 -2.24
CA VAL A 137 -23.26 -32.26 -3.38
C VAL A 137 -23.51 -33.76 -3.62
N ARG A 138 -22.89 -34.64 -2.83
CA ARG A 138 -23.16 -36.08 -2.81
C ARG A 138 -24.04 -36.49 -1.63
#